data_07a7cd08c1c985861c6dd1480e5c6dce
#
_entry.id   07a7cd08c1c985861c6dd1480e5c6dce
#
_cell.length_a   1.000
_cell.length_b   1.000
_cell.length_c   1.000
_cell.angle_alpha   90.00
_cell.angle_beta   90.00
_cell.angle_gamma   90.00
#
_symmetry.space_group_name_H-M   'P 1'
#
loop_
_entity.id
_entity.type
_entity.pdbx_description
1 polymer ?
#
loop_
_entity_poly.entity_id
_entity_poly.type
_entity_poly.pdbx_seq_one_letter_code
_entity_poly.pdbx_strand_id
1 'polypeptide(L)'
;MPTTQSQSRVPAHYENASSAGTLSQTLSPEQFIGPTRDAYKVAQLIPETLAQLPCYCHCDMSMGHKSLHSCYEDMHASQCAVCVSEALMAYDLQKNGMTPAQIRERIITIYSRQ
;
A
#
# COMPACT_ATOMS: atom_id res chain seq x y z
N MET A 1 17.09 -12.01 -21.60
CA MET A 1 16.79 -12.10 -21.01
C MET A 1 16.38 -11.92 -20.13
N PRO A 2 16.06 -11.64 -20.27
CA PRO A 2 15.66 -11.21 -19.32
C PRO A 2 15.08 -11.74 -18.34
N THR A 3 15.00 -12.16 -18.19
CA THR A 3 14.76 -12.82 -17.18
C THR A 3 14.76 -12.27 -15.86
N THR A 4 15.45 -11.38 -15.64
CA THR A 4 15.49 -10.76 -14.36
C THR A 4 14.20 -10.14 -13.98
N GLN A 5 13.40 -9.84 -14.96
CA GLN A 5 12.13 -9.23 -14.67
C GLN A 5 11.24 -10.08 -13.82
N SER A 6 11.33 -11.37 -13.98
CA SER A 6 10.46 -12.24 -13.22
C SER A 6 10.69 -12.14 -11.74
N GLN A 7 11.86 -11.66 -11.36
CA GLN A 7 12.18 -11.54 -9.95
C GLN A 7 11.72 -10.24 -9.37
N SER A 8 11.27 -9.34 -10.22
CA SER A 8 10.85 -8.03 -9.80
C SER A 8 9.36 -7.89 -9.91
N ARG A 9 8.65 -8.97 -9.63
CA ARG A 9 7.20 -8.94 -9.74
C ARG A 9 6.65 -7.86 -8.83
N VAL A 10 5.80 -7.01 -9.40
CA VAL A 10 5.13 -5.98 -8.63
C VAL A 10 3.91 -6.60 -7.97
N PRO A 11 3.75 -6.43 -6.65
CA PRO A 11 2.57 -6.97 -5.98
C PRO A 11 1.27 -6.39 -6.53
N ALA A 12 0.18 -7.06 -6.24
CA ALA A 12 -1.13 -6.68 -6.73
C ALA A 12 -1.50 -5.26 -6.34
N HIS A 13 -2.15 -4.55 -7.25
CA HIS A 13 -2.68 -3.22 -6.99
C HIS A 13 -3.67 -2.88 -8.09
N TYR A 14 -4.49 -1.85 -7.87
CA TYR A 14 -5.41 -1.36 -8.89
C TYR A 14 -4.73 -0.28 -9.71
N GLU A 15 -5.07 -0.21 -11.00
CA GLU A 15 -4.44 0.76 -11.90
C GLU A 15 -4.96 2.18 -11.65
N ASN A 16 -6.18 2.29 -11.18
CA ASN A 16 -6.77 3.61 -10.91
C ASN A 16 -7.90 3.43 -9.90
N ALA A 17 -8.43 4.55 -9.42
CA ALA A 17 -9.48 4.52 -8.41
C ALA A 17 -10.75 3.87 -8.91
N SER A 18 -11.06 4.05 -10.20
CA SER A 18 -12.28 3.47 -10.77
C SER A 18 -12.25 1.95 -10.74
N SER A 19 -11.10 1.35 -11.04
CA SER A 19 -11.02 -0.10 -11.08
C SER A 19 -11.09 -0.72 -9.70
N ALA A 20 -10.77 0.04 -8.65
CA ALA A 20 -10.88 -0.46 -7.29
C ALA A 20 -12.34 -0.56 -6.84
N GLY A 21 -13.20 0.27 -7.39
CA GLY A 21 -14.60 0.29 -7.03
C GLY A 21 -14.79 0.70 -5.57
N THR A 22 -15.78 0.08 -4.93
CA THR A 22 -16.05 0.36 -3.53
C THR A 22 -15.07 -0.41 -2.66
N LEU A 23 -14.34 0.32 -1.82
CA LEU A 23 -13.32 -0.28 -0.97
C LEU A 23 -13.94 -0.67 0.37
N SER A 24 -13.45 -1.79 0.92
CA SER A 24 -13.87 -2.23 2.24
C SER A 24 -13.38 -1.26 3.30
N GLN A 25 -14.07 -1.25 4.42
CA GLN A 25 -13.70 -0.38 5.53
C GLN A 25 -12.41 -0.87 6.17
N THR A 26 -11.54 0.07 6.53
CA THR A 26 -10.30 -0.26 7.24
C THR A 26 -10.55 -0.21 8.75
N LEU A 27 -9.63 -0.81 9.51
CA LEU A 27 -9.75 -0.79 10.96
C LEU A 27 -9.49 0.60 11.50
N SER A 28 -10.06 0.88 12.67
CA SER A 28 -9.90 2.18 13.31
C SER A 28 -8.46 2.38 13.79
N PRO A 29 -7.88 3.57 13.53
CA PRO A 29 -6.55 3.86 14.05
C PRO A 29 -6.47 3.81 15.58
N GLU A 30 -7.59 3.98 16.24
CA GLU A 30 -7.61 4.03 17.69
C GLU A 30 -7.24 2.69 18.34
N GLN A 31 -7.23 1.62 17.57
CA GLN A 31 -6.80 0.32 18.06
C GLN A 31 -5.27 0.21 18.16
N PHE A 32 -4.54 1.19 17.66
CA PHE A 32 -3.10 1.11 17.54
C PHE A 32 -2.43 2.33 18.14
N ILE A 33 -1.10 2.26 18.27
CA ILE A 33 -0.30 3.38 18.76
C ILE A 33 0.87 3.63 17.85
N GLY A 34 1.49 4.82 17.99
CA GLY A 34 2.71 5.15 17.26
C GLY A 34 2.54 5.20 15.76
N PRO A 35 3.59 4.84 15.01
CA PRO A 35 3.53 4.88 13.55
C PRO A 35 2.45 3.98 12.97
N THR A 36 2.15 2.87 13.63
CA THR A 36 1.08 1.99 13.17
C THR A 36 -0.25 2.72 13.18
N ARG A 37 -0.52 3.47 14.24
CA ARG A 37 -1.74 4.26 14.31
C ARG A 37 -1.79 5.28 13.18
N ASP A 38 -0.67 5.95 12.93
CA ASP A 38 -0.61 6.94 11.86
C ASP A 38 -0.87 6.30 10.50
N ALA A 39 -0.35 5.10 10.27
CA ALA A 39 -0.55 4.41 9.01
C ALA A 39 -2.02 4.04 8.79
N TYR A 40 -2.69 3.54 9.83
CA TYR A 40 -4.12 3.24 9.72
C TYR A 40 -4.94 4.50 9.50
N LYS A 41 -4.48 5.62 10.06
CA LYS A 41 -5.14 6.89 9.82
C LYS A 41 -4.98 7.33 8.36
N VAL A 42 -3.80 7.11 7.79
CA VAL A 42 -3.58 7.38 6.36
C VAL A 42 -4.57 6.57 5.52
N ALA A 43 -4.79 5.31 5.90
CA ALA A 43 -5.72 4.46 5.15
C ALA A 43 -7.15 5.01 5.17
N GLN A 44 -7.52 5.72 6.22
CA GLN A 44 -8.82 6.39 6.27
C GLN A 44 -8.84 7.65 5.43
N LEU A 45 -7.71 8.35 5.37
CA LEU A 45 -7.64 9.65 4.69
C LEU A 45 -7.50 9.53 3.18
N ILE A 46 -6.72 8.56 2.71
CA ILE A 46 -6.44 8.40 1.29
C ILE A 46 -6.62 6.95 0.84
N PRO A 47 -7.80 6.36 1.07
CA PRO A 47 -7.98 4.94 0.75
C PRO A 47 -7.82 4.63 -0.73
N GLU A 48 -8.27 5.51 -1.61
CA GLU A 48 -8.17 5.26 -3.04
C GLU A 48 -6.73 5.30 -3.52
N THR A 49 -5.90 6.14 -2.89
CA THR A 49 -4.49 6.15 -3.21
C THR A 49 -3.85 4.83 -2.82
N LEU A 50 -4.12 4.35 -1.59
CA LEU A 50 -3.54 3.09 -1.15
C LEU A 50 -3.99 1.92 -2.03
N ALA A 51 -5.20 1.96 -2.56
CA ALA A 51 -5.69 0.90 -3.43
C ALA A 51 -4.90 0.82 -4.73
N GLN A 52 -4.25 1.89 -5.12
CA GLN A 52 -3.46 1.93 -6.35
C GLN A 52 -1.99 1.59 -6.13
N LEU A 53 -1.64 1.19 -4.92
CA LEU A 53 -0.25 0.90 -4.56
C LEU A 53 -0.07 -0.57 -4.23
N PRO A 54 1.06 -1.18 -4.67
CA PRO A 54 1.39 -2.54 -4.26
C PRO A 54 1.98 -2.54 -2.86
N CYS A 55 1.75 -3.61 -2.10
CA CYS A 55 2.41 -3.75 -0.81
C CYS A 55 3.52 -4.79 -0.91
N TYR A 56 4.75 -4.37 -0.69
CA TYR A 56 5.91 -5.23 -0.84
C TYR A 56 6.11 -6.20 0.31
N CYS A 57 5.09 -6.38 1.14
CA CYS A 57 5.06 -7.51 2.04
C CYS A 57 4.70 -8.79 1.29
N HIS A 58 4.24 -8.67 0.04
CA HIS A 58 3.87 -9.78 -0.85
C HIS A 58 2.71 -10.62 -0.32
N CYS A 59 1.85 -10.01 0.48
CA CYS A 59 0.69 -10.73 1.01
C CYS A 59 -0.37 -10.99 -0.05
N ASP A 60 -0.21 -10.39 -1.23
CA ASP A 60 -1.09 -10.72 -2.34
C ASP A 60 -0.94 -12.18 -2.73
N MET A 61 0.24 -12.79 -2.51
CA MET A 61 0.47 -14.19 -2.85
C MET A 61 0.00 -15.14 -1.76
N SER A 62 0.11 -14.75 -0.50
CA SER A 62 -0.20 -15.65 0.60
C SER A 62 -1.60 -15.44 1.17
N MET A 63 -2.14 -14.24 1.07
CA MET A 63 -3.42 -13.89 1.68
C MET A 63 -4.44 -13.33 0.70
N GLY A 64 -4.06 -13.22 -0.58
CA GLY A 64 -4.98 -12.72 -1.59
C GLY A 64 -5.23 -11.22 -1.49
N HIS A 65 -4.34 -10.47 -0.89
CA HIS A 65 -4.49 -9.01 -0.81
C HIS A 65 -4.42 -8.42 -2.21
N LYS A 66 -5.24 -7.42 -2.47
CA LYS A 66 -5.35 -6.83 -3.80
C LYS A 66 -4.58 -5.52 -3.94
N SER A 67 -4.09 -4.97 -2.84
CA SER A 67 -3.34 -3.71 -2.85
C SER A 67 -2.85 -3.44 -1.43
N LEU A 68 -2.10 -2.35 -1.26
CA LEU A 68 -1.71 -1.89 0.06
C LEU A 68 -2.93 -1.64 0.94
N HIS A 69 -4.03 -1.17 0.35
CA HIS A 69 -5.26 -0.92 1.11
C HIS A 69 -5.74 -2.18 1.83
N SER A 70 -5.60 -3.34 1.18
CA SER A 70 -6.07 -4.59 1.78
C SER A 70 -5.40 -4.87 3.12
N CYS A 71 -4.14 -4.45 3.28
CA CYS A 71 -3.41 -4.68 4.53
C CYS A 71 -4.07 -3.96 5.70
N TYR A 72 -4.82 -2.92 5.43
CA TYR A 72 -5.46 -2.11 6.47
C TYR A 72 -6.90 -2.50 6.74
N GLU A 73 -7.42 -3.47 5.99
CA GLU A 73 -8.77 -3.97 6.23
C GLU A 73 -8.81 -4.96 7.39
N ASP A 74 -7.64 -5.38 7.86
CA ASP A 74 -7.51 -6.27 9.01
C ASP A 74 -6.26 -5.86 9.79
N MET A 75 -5.82 -6.73 10.70
CA MET A 75 -4.68 -6.44 11.56
C MET A 75 -3.33 -6.61 10.88
N HIS A 76 -3.31 -7.05 9.62
CA HIS A 76 -2.06 -7.42 8.98
C HIS A 76 -1.05 -6.28 8.96
N ALA A 77 -1.49 -5.08 8.60
CA ALA A 77 -0.55 -3.95 8.52
C ALA A 77 0.11 -3.66 9.86
N SER A 78 -0.58 -3.94 10.96
CA SER A 78 0.00 -3.68 12.28
C SER A 78 1.18 -4.59 12.59
N GLN A 79 1.32 -5.68 11.82
CA GLN A 79 2.38 -6.65 12.06
C GLN A 79 3.45 -6.61 10.98
N CYS A 80 3.38 -5.63 10.08
CA CYS A 80 4.31 -5.55 8.96
C CYS A 80 4.85 -4.14 8.79
N ALA A 81 6.15 -3.98 9.08
CA ALA A 81 6.78 -2.68 8.98
C ALA A 81 6.74 -2.12 7.56
N VAL A 82 6.77 -3.00 6.55
CA VAL A 82 6.72 -2.56 5.15
C VAL A 82 5.39 -1.87 4.86
N CYS A 83 4.28 -2.46 5.31
CA CYS A 83 2.97 -1.87 5.07
C CYS A 83 2.85 -0.49 5.72
N VAL A 84 3.34 -0.37 6.95
CA VAL A 84 3.31 0.89 7.68
C VAL A 84 4.17 1.92 6.96
N SER A 85 5.37 1.54 6.58
CA SER A 85 6.31 2.42 5.93
C SER A 85 5.77 2.94 4.60
N GLU A 86 5.16 2.06 3.80
CA GLU A 86 4.61 2.45 2.51
C GLU A 86 3.47 3.45 2.65
N ALA A 87 2.59 3.23 3.63
CA ALA A 87 1.45 4.13 3.80
C ALA A 87 1.91 5.52 4.22
N LEU A 88 2.86 5.58 5.15
CA LEU A 88 3.35 6.88 5.60
C LEU A 88 4.07 7.62 4.48
N MET A 89 4.86 6.90 3.68
CA MET A 89 5.50 7.49 2.52
C MET A 89 4.48 8.00 1.53
N ALA A 90 3.45 7.21 1.25
CA ALA A 90 2.42 7.62 0.30
C ALA A 90 1.75 8.92 0.72
N TYR A 91 1.46 9.04 2.00
CA TYR A 91 0.81 10.24 2.51
C TYR A 91 1.70 11.47 2.30
N ASP A 92 2.98 11.34 2.66
CA ASP A 92 3.92 12.44 2.47
C ASP A 92 4.04 12.85 1.01
N LEU A 93 4.16 11.88 0.11
CA LEU A 93 4.31 12.18 -1.30
C LEU A 93 3.05 12.81 -1.87
N GLN A 94 1.88 12.35 -1.44
CA GLN A 94 0.65 12.96 -1.91
C GLN A 94 0.50 14.39 -1.42
N LYS A 95 0.91 14.66 -0.19
CA LYS A 95 0.89 16.02 0.33
C LYS A 95 1.81 16.94 -0.48
N ASN A 96 2.83 16.38 -1.09
CA ASN A 96 3.77 17.15 -1.91
C ASN A 96 3.34 17.20 -3.37
N GLY A 97 2.14 16.77 -3.68
CA GLY A 97 1.58 16.97 -5.01
C GLY A 97 1.74 15.80 -5.97
N MET A 98 2.27 14.66 -5.53
CA MET A 98 2.40 13.52 -6.41
C MET A 98 1.06 12.82 -6.61
N THR A 99 0.84 12.35 -7.82
CA THR A 99 -0.37 11.56 -8.12
C THR A 99 -0.18 10.14 -7.62
N PRO A 100 -1.28 9.37 -7.47
CA PRO A 100 -1.14 7.96 -7.08
C PRO A 100 -0.24 7.16 -8.02
N ALA A 101 -0.31 7.43 -9.32
CA ALA A 101 0.55 6.72 -10.27
C ALA A 101 2.02 7.04 -10.04
N GLN A 102 2.32 8.30 -9.74
CA GLN A 102 3.70 8.71 -9.45
C GLN A 102 4.19 8.09 -8.14
N ILE A 103 3.32 8.03 -7.14
CA ILE A 103 3.66 7.42 -5.86
C ILE A 103 3.95 5.93 -6.07
N ARG A 104 3.12 5.27 -6.87
CA ARG A 104 3.31 3.86 -7.17
C ARG A 104 4.68 3.61 -7.78
N GLU A 105 5.08 4.44 -8.75
CA GLU A 105 6.38 4.25 -9.38
C GLU A 105 7.52 4.46 -8.38
N ARG A 106 7.37 5.41 -7.47
CA ARG A 106 8.37 5.64 -6.46
C ARG A 106 8.49 4.44 -5.53
N ILE A 107 7.37 3.87 -5.13
CA ILE A 107 7.37 2.69 -4.26
C ILE A 107 8.01 1.51 -4.96
N ILE A 108 7.66 1.28 -6.22
CA ILE A 108 8.25 0.19 -6.99
C ILE A 108 9.77 0.36 -7.04
N THR A 109 10.23 1.57 -7.32
CA THR A 109 11.66 1.83 -7.42
C THR A 109 12.39 1.54 -6.11
N ILE A 110 11.80 1.95 -5.00
CA ILE A 110 12.46 1.80 -3.70
C ILE A 110 12.41 0.36 -3.19
N TYR A 111 11.23 -0.25 -3.24
CA TYR A 111 11.04 -1.53 -2.58
C TYR A 111 11.37 -2.74 -3.44
N SER A 112 11.38 -2.58 -4.76
CA SER A 112 11.71 -3.71 -5.64
C SER A 112 13.18 -4.07 -5.56
N ARG A 113 13.99 -3.22 -4.97
CA ARG A 113 15.42 -3.49 -4.82
C ARG A 113 15.77 -4.31 -3.59
N GLN A 114 14.80 -4.59 -2.75
CA GLN A 114 15.06 -5.26 -1.48
C GLN A 114 14.89 -6.77 -1.51
#